data_162a3772aaa503b1828b0c61afc19998
#
_entry.id   162a3772aaa503b1828b0c61afc19998
#
_cell.length_a   1.000
_cell.length_b   1.000
_cell.length_c   1.000
_cell.angle_alpha   90.00
_cell.angle_beta   90.00
_cell.angle_gamma   90.00
#
_symmetry.space_group_name_H-M   'P 1'
#
loop_
_entity.id
_entity.type
_entity.pdbx_description
1 polymer ?
#
loop_
_entity_poly.entity_id
_entity_poly.type
_entity_poly.pdbx_seq_one_letter_code
_entity_poly.pdbx_strand_id
1 'polypeptide(L)'
;MRRLTLLVNADDTLWESNVFFEHTLERFFSLVEPFGYARAYARHILNETERQNIQQHGYGVRSFARSLEQSYMKLAGGLAQRSAIEEVASMVAELEHTPPRVLDGVPETLAYLSSRHRMILFTKGEQAEEAAKVERSGLQGFFDSIEIVSDKSIRVYQGLIDKHHVVKTQGWLIGSSAQYDINPALQTGLNAAFVPHALTWSKENAELQSGAGKLLIVSSFRGLRDHF
;
A
#
# COMPACT_ATOMS: atom_id res chain seq x y z
N MET A 1 -15.41 -8.07 -26.75
CA MET A 1 -14.23 -8.30 -25.92
C MET A 1 -14.57 -9.31 -24.83
N ARG A 2 -13.65 -10.20 -24.44
CA ARG A 2 -13.90 -11.18 -23.35
C ARG A 2 -13.81 -10.45 -22.01
N ARG A 3 -14.82 -10.63 -21.15
CA ARG A 3 -14.85 -10.01 -19.81
C ARG A 3 -13.75 -10.61 -18.94
N LEU A 4 -12.80 -9.79 -18.47
CA LEU A 4 -11.71 -10.18 -17.56
C LEU A 4 -12.12 -9.95 -16.11
N THR A 5 -11.34 -10.51 -15.17
CA THR A 5 -11.40 -10.14 -13.76
C THR A 5 -10.14 -9.36 -13.42
N LEU A 6 -10.30 -8.10 -13.00
CA LEU A 6 -9.22 -7.20 -12.63
C LEU A 6 -9.22 -7.02 -11.11
N LEU A 7 -8.16 -7.50 -10.47
CA LEU A 7 -7.86 -7.24 -9.07
C LEU A 7 -6.98 -6.00 -9.02
N VAL A 8 -7.39 -4.97 -8.31
CA VAL A 8 -6.69 -3.68 -8.33
C VAL A 8 -6.22 -3.34 -6.92
N ASN A 9 -4.92 -3.14 -6.76
CA ASN A 9 -4.35 -2.60 -5.53
C ASN A 9 -4.80 -1.15 -5.32
N ALA A 10 -4.83 -0.71 -4.07
CA ALA A 10 -5.27 0.64 -3.69
C ALA A 10 -4.11 1.61 -3.52
N ASP A 11 -3.33 1.46 -2.44
CA ASP A 11 -2.24 2.37 -2.07
C ASP A 11 -1.17 2.46 -3.18
N ASP A 12 -0.80 3.67 -3.54
CA ASP A 12 0.16 4.02 -4.61
C ASP A 12 -0.19 3.44 -6.01
N THR A 13 -1.43 2.96 -6.18
CA THR A 13 -1.99 2.48 -7.45
C THR A 13 -3.21 3.33 -7.85
N LEU A 14 -4.12 3.58 -6.91
CA LEU A 14 -5.32 4.41 -7.09
C LEU A 14 -5.19 5.78 -6.43
N TRP A 15 -4.49 5.85 -5.32
CA TRP A 15 -4.22 7.08 -4.56
C TRP A 15 -2.85 7.06 -3.93
N GLU A 16 -2.33 8.24 -3.64
CA GLU A 16 -1.07 8.43 -2.93
C GLU A 16 -1.16 7.88 -1.50
N SER A 17 -0.17 7.10 -1.11
CA SER A 17 -0.01 6.60 0.26
C SER A 17 1.40 6.89 0.79
N ASN A 18 2.43 6.38 0.16
CA ASN A 18 3.81 6.51 0.64
C ASN A 18 4.30 7.97 0.79
N VAL A 19 3.80 8.89 -0.01
CA VAL A 19 4.14 10.31 0.10
C VAL A 19 3.79 10.89 1.47
N PHE A 20 2.67 10.47 2.05
CA PHE A 20 2.23 10.95 3.36
C PHE A 20 3.07 10.34 4.49
N PHE A 21 3.41 9.05 4.38
CA PHE A 21 4.34 8.40 5.30
C PHE A 21 5.72 9.03 5.26
N GLU A 22 6.29 9.29 4.08
CA GLU A 22 7.59 9.95 3.95
C GLU A 22 7.57 11.37 4.53
N HIS A 23 6.51 12.15 4.34
CA HIS A 23 6.37 13.45 4.98
C HIS A 23 6.36 13.35 6.51
N THR A 24 5.64 12.38 7.06
CA THR A 24 5.63 12.11 8.50
C THR A 24 7.02 11.70 9.00
N LEU A 25 7.75 10.91 8.22
CA LEU A 25 9.12 10.51 8.54
C LEU A 25 10.10 11.68 8.55
N GLU A 26 9.98 12.63 7.60
CA GLU A 26 10.80 13.85 7.61
C GLU A 26 10.60 14.65 8.89
N ARG A 27 9.35 14.85 9.31
CA ARG A 27 9.02 15.52 10.59
C ARG A 27 9.60 14.76 11.78
N PHE A 28 9.46 13.43 11.80
CA PHE A 28 10.02 12.58 12.85
C PHE A 28 11.56 12.71 12.94
N PHE A 29 12.26 12.71 11.80
CA PHE A 29 13.72 12.87 11.80
C PHE A 29 14.14 14.25 12.28
N SER A 30 13.41 15.31 11.94
CA SER A 30 13.64 16.65 12.49
C SER A 30 13.46 16.69 14.02
N LEU A 31 12.50 15.93 14.54
CA LEU A 31 12.24 15.84 15.96
C LEU A 31 13.38 15.14 16.76
N VAL A 32 14.07 14.16 16.13
CA VAL A 32 15.17 13.42 16.78
C VAL A 32 16.56 13.97 16.44
N GLU A 33 16.67 14.89 15.48
CA GLU A 33 17.93 15.54 15.09
C GLU A 33 18.71 16.15 16.27
N PRO A 34 18.06 16.83 17.27
CA PRO A 34 18.76 17.44 18.41
C PRO A 34 19.52 16.42 19.28
N PHE A 35 19.22 15.14 19.19
CA PHE A 35 19.95 14.10 19.93
C PHE A 35 21.29 13.73 19.29
N GLY A 36 21.65 14.31 18.13
CA GLY A 36 22.94 14.17 17.49
C GLY A 36 23.20 12.84 16.78
N TYR A 37 22.18 12.01 16.60
CA TYR A 37 22.33 10.78 15.82
C TYR A 37 22.34 11.05 14.31
N ALA A 38 23.17 10.30 13.59
CA ALA A 38 23.08 10.28 12.12
C ALA A 38 21.69 9.81 11.68
N ARG A 39 21.11 10.46 10.67
CA ARG A 39 19.79 10.11 10.12
C ARG A 39 19.66 8.62 9.76
N ALA A 40 20.73 8.03 9.19
CA ALA A 40 20.76 6.61 8.87
C ALA A 40 20.58 5.72 10.08
N TYR A 41 21.14 6.11 11.23
CA TYR A 41 20.97 5.38 12.49
C TYR A 41 19.55 5.52 13.04
N ALA A 42 18.99 6.73 13.03
CA ALA A 42 17.59 6.94 13.44
C ALA A 42 16.62 6.14 12.55
N ARG A 43 16.87 6.10 11.24
CA ARG A 43 16.11 5.26 10.29
C ARG A 43 16.24 3.78 10.62
N HIS A 44 17.44 3.31 10.94
CA HIS A 44 17.66 1.92 11.34
C HIS A 44 16.85 1.54 12.59
N ILE A 45 16.90 2.37 13.64
CA ILE A 45 16.11 2.15 14.87
C ILE A 45 14.62 2.10 14.59
N LEU A 46 14.11 3.02 13.76
CA LEU A 46 12.71 3.02 13.36
C LEU A 46 12.34 1.75 12.58
N ASN A 47 13.13 1.36 11.58
CA ASN A 47 12.86 0.17 10.78
C ASN A 47 12.81 -1.11 11.62
N GLU A 48 13.71 -1.26 12.60
CA GLU A 48 13.72 -2.39 13.52
C GLU A 48 12.49 -2.40 14.43
N THR A 49 12.11 -1.23 14.94
CA THR A 49 10.95 -1.07 15.81
C THR A 49 9.65 -1.34 15.03
N GLU A 50 9.57 -0.82 13.82
CA GLU A 50 8.44 -1.02 12.92
C GLU A 50 8.26 -2.50 12.52
N ARG A 51 9.37 -3.20 12.23
CA ARG A 51 9.34 -4.64 11.95
C ARG A 51 8.76 -5.44 13.12
N GLN A 52 9.17 -5.11 14.36
CA GLN A 52 8.66 -5.74 15.57
C GLN A 52 7.17 -5.46 15.78
N ASN A 53 6.75 -4.20 15.59
CA ASN A 53 5.36 -3.80 15.76
C ASN A 53 4.44 -4.42 14.68
N ILE A 54 4.89 -4.51 13.43
CA ILE A 54 4.14 -5.17 12.37
C ILE A 54 3.91 -6.66 12.70
N GLN A 55 4.90 -7.34 13.25
CA GLN A 55 4.76 -8.75 13.66
C GLN A 55 3.74 -8.94 14.80
N GLN A 56 3.65 -7.97 15.71
CA GLN A 56 2.77 -8.05 16.88
C GLN A 56 1.37 -7.48 16.65
N HIS A 57 1.27 -6.43 15.86
CA HIS A 57 0.04 -5.62 15.72
C HIS A 57 -0.47 -5.51 14.28
N GLY A 58 0.24 -6.10 13.31
CA GLY A 58 -0.08 -5.96 11.89
C GLY A 58 0.36 -4.63 11.29
N TYR A 59 -0.03 -4.43 10.03
CA TYR A 59 0.17 -3.16 9.31
C TYR A 59 -0.91 -2.15 9.72
N GLY A 60 -0.64 -0.85 9.49
CA GLY A 60 -1.58 0.24 9.67
C GLY A 60 -0.97 1.43 10.40
N VAL A 61 -1.69 2.56 10.36
CA VAL A 61 -1.23 3.84 10.92
C VAL A 61 -0.99 3.72 12.43
N ARG A 62 -1.81 2.95 13.15
CA ARG A 62 -1.63 2.73 14.60
C ARG A 62 -0.35 1.96 14.93
N SER A 63 0.02 0.97 14.12
CA SER A 63 1.28 0.22 14.28
C SER A 63 2.48 1.13 13.99
N PHE A 64 2.35 1.97 12.97
CA PHE A 64 3.36 2.98 12.63
C PHE A 64 3.51 4.03 13.73
N ALA A 65 2.41 4.54 14.30
CA ALA A 65 2.41 5.44 15.44
C ALA A 65 3.24 4.94 16.62
N ARG A 66 2.97 3.69 17.03
CA ARG A 66 3.73 3.03 18.09
C ARG A 66 5.21 2.93 17.76
N SER A 67 5.52 2.72 16.49
CA SER A 67 6.91 2.62 16.05
C SER A 67 7.64 3.95 16.13
N LEU A 68 6.97 5.03 15.76
CA LEU A 68 7.51 6.39 15.90
C LEU A 68 7.74 6.74 17.38
N GLU A 69 6.74 6.53 18.25
CA GLU A 69 6.82 6.82 19.67
C GLU A 69 7.94 6.01 20.35
N GLN A 70 7.98 4.70 20.16
CA GLN A 70 9.00 3.83 20.74
C GLN A 70 10.40 4.16 20.22
N SER A 71 10.53 4.52 18.93
CA SER A 71 11.80 4.93 18.35
C SER A 71 12.27 6.27 18.90
N TYR A 72 11.34 7.24 19.08
CA TYR A 72 11.63 8.49 19.77
C TYR A 72 12.15 8.23 21.17
N MET A 73 11.45 7.43 21.99
CA MET A 73 11.86 7.08 23.34
C MET A 73 13.24 6.43 23.40
N LYS A 74 13.54 5.52 22.46
CA LYS A 74 14.87 4.87 22.37
C LYS A 74 15.99 5.86 22.05
N LEU A 75 15.74 6.81 21.13
CA LEU A 75 16.71 7.80 20.69
C LEU A 75 16.89 8.92 21.72
N ALA A 76 15.82 9.38 22.35
CA ALA A 76 15.84 10.43 23.35
C ALA A 76 16.39 9.95 24.71
N GLY A 77 16.20 8.68 25.06
CA GLY A 77 16.60 8.14 26.36
C GLY A 77 16.03 8.97 27.50
N GLY A 78 16.89 9.39 28.43
CA GLY A 78 16.50 10.24 29.56
C GLY A 78 16.15 11.69 29.22
N LEU A 79 16.28 12.10 27.96
CA LEU A 79 15.96 13.44 27.45
C LEU A 79 14.57 13.51 26.79
N ALA A 80 13.78 12.44 26.86
CA ALA A 80 12.45 12.39 26.25
C ALA A 80 11.54 13.48 26.82
N GLN A 81 10.87 14.21 25.91
CA GLN A 81 9.96 15.30 26.24
C GLN A 81 8.53 14.94 25.90
N ARG A 82 7.60 15.30 26.79
CA ARG A 82 6.17 15.06 26.59
C ARG A 82 5.62 15.77 25.34
N SER A 83 6.07 16.99 25.08
CA SER A 83 5.68 17.75 23.89
C SER A 83 6.02 17.06 22.58
N ALA A 84 7.15 16.35 22.52
CA ALA A 84 7.55 15.60 21.34
C ALA A 84 6.69 14.33 21.14
N ILE A 85 6.26 13.69 22.22
CA ILE A 85 5.30 12.57 22.14
C ILE A 85 3.94 13.07 21.63
N GLU A 86 3.48 14.22 22.11
CA GLU A 86 2.26 14.88 21.63
C GLU A 86 2.37 15.27 20.15
N GLU A 87 3.55 15.71 19.72
CA GLU A 87 3.81 15.99 18.31
C GLU A 87 3.77 14.72 17.44
N VAL A 88 4.36 13.61 17.88
CA VAL A 88 4.25 12.32 17.19
C VAL A 88 2.78 11.90 17.08
N ALA A 89 2.00 12.03 18.14
CA ALA A 89 0.57 11.72 18.11
C ALA A 89 -0.21 12.61 17.13
N SER A 90 0.15 13.91 17.03
CA SER A 90 -0.44 14.85 16.06
C SER A 90 -0.11 14.45 14.61
N MET A 91 1.15 14.08 14.32
CA MET A 91 1.55 13.62 12.99
C MET A 91 0.73 12.41 12.53
N VAL A 92 0.47 11.50 13.45
CA VAL A 92 -0.31 10.28 13.18
C VAL A 92 -1.79 10.61 12.97
N ALA A 93 -2.37 11.48 13.80
CA ALA A 93 -3.75 11.92 13.65
C ALA A 93 -3.97 12.61 12.28
N GLU A 94 -3.01 13.42 11.84
CA GLU A 94 -3.02 14.01 10.49
C GLU A 94 -3.05 12.92 9.41
N LEU A 95 -2.21 11.89 9.54
CA LEU A 95 -2.14 10.78 8.59
C LEU A 95 -3.47 9.99 8.53
N GLU A 96 -4.08 9.68 9.69
CA GLU A 96 -5.37 8.98 9.78
C GLU A 96 -6.53 9.75 9.14
N HIS A 97 -6.53 11.09 9.24
CA HIS A 97 -7.62 11.94 8.80
C HIS A 97 -7.42 12.53 7.40
N THR A 98 -6.23 12.43 6.83
CA THR A 98 -5.95 12.93 5.48
C THR A 98 -6.76 12.13 4.44
N PRO A 99 -7.59 12.78 3.62
CA PRO A 99 -8.30 12.09 2.55
C PRO A 99 -7.31 11.49 1.54
N PRO A 100 -7.58 10.30 0.99
CA PRO A 100 -6.77 9.72 -0.07
C PRO A 100 -6.70 10.68 -1.26
N ARG A 101 -5.49 11.06 -1.68
CA ARG A 101 -5.28 11.86 -2.88
C ARG A 101 -5.27 10.94 -4.10
N VAL A 102 -6.42 10.84 -4.77
CA VAL A 102 -6.58 10.01 -5.96
C VAL A 102 -5.59 10.44 -7.05
N LEU A 103 -4.91 9.45 -7.66
CA LEU A 103 -3.95 9.68 -8.72
C LEU A 103 -4.63 10.13 -10.01
N ASP A 104 -3.88 10.92 -10.81
CA ASP A 104 -4.40 11.47 -12.07
C ASP A 104 -4.84 10.38 -13.05
N GLY A 105 -6.00 10.58 -13.66
CA GLY A 105 -6.60 9.67 -14.63
C GLY A 105 -7.18 8.37 -14.06
N VAL A 106 -7.15 8.16 -12.73
CA VAL A 106 -7.72 6.98 -12.08
C VAL A 106 -9.24 6.90 -12.22
N PRO A 107 -10.04 7.94 -11.90
CA PRO A 107 -11.50 7.84 -11.99
C PRO A 107 -11.98 7.51 -13.40
N GLU A 108 -11.44 8.16 -14.41
CA GLU A 108 -11.83 7.96 -15.83
C GLU A 108 -11.40 6.56 -16.32
N THR A 109 -10.26 6.07 -15.85
CA THR A 109 -9.79 4.73 -16.21
C THR A 109 -10.60 3.66 -15.51
N LEU A 110 -10.95 3.84 -14.22
CA LEU A 110 -11.85 2.93 -13.52
C LEU A 110 -13.25 2.89 -14.17
N ALA A 111 -13.81 4.04 -14.56
CA ALA A 111 -15.08 4.09 -15.29
C ALA A 111 -15.02 3.31 -16.62
N TYR A 112 -13.92 3.45 -17.36
CA TYR A 112 -13.69 2.70 -18.59
C TYR A 112 -13.58 1.18 -18.33
N LEU A 113 -12.79 0.77 -17.34
CA LEU A 113 -12.53 -0.65 -17.03
C LEU A 113 -13.76 -1.34 -16.42
N SER A 114 -14.46 -0.70 -15.48
CA SER A 114 -15.63 -1.29 -14.80
C SER A 114 -16.81 -1.55 -15.72
N SER A 115 -16.96 -0.76 -16.78
CA SER A 115 -17.98 -0.99 -17.81
C SER A 115 -17.72 -2.24 -18.67
N ARG A 116 -16.50 -2.80 -18.65
CA ARG A 116 -16.05 -3.89 -19.53
C ARG A 116 -15.64 -5.14 -18.78
N HIS A 117 -15.16 -5.00 -17.56
CA HIS A 117 -14.52 -6.06 -16.78
C HIS A 117 -15.16 -6.19 -15.41
N ARG A 118 -14.92 -7.30 -14.75
CA ARG A 118 -15.23 -7.47 -13.34
C ARG A 118 -14.09 -6.87 -12.52
N MET A 119 -14.42 -5.97 -11.59
CA MET A 119 -13.46 -5.21 -10.80
C MET A 119 -13.47 -5.67 -9.34
N ILE A 120 -12.33 -5.99 -8.79
CA ILE A 120 -12.15 -6.34 -7.37
C ILE A 120 -11.07 -5.42 -6.82
N LEU A 121 -11.39 -4.58 -5.85
CA LEU A 121 -10.38 -3.87 -5.10
C LEU A 121 -9.71 -4.84 -4.13
N PHE A 122 -8.37 -4.89 -4.12
CA PHE A 122 -7.60 -5.83 -3.31
C PHE A 122 -6.46 -5.09 -2.60
N THR A 123 -6.68 -4.69 -1.36
CA THR A 123 -5.74 -3.90 -0.57
C THR A 123 -5.29 -4.64 0.69
N LYS A 124 -4.12 -4.24 1.21
CA LYS A 124 -3.53 -4.79 2.43
C LYS A 124 -3.45 -3.71 3.51
N GLY A 125 -4.03 -3.99 4.67
CA GLY A 125 -3.98 -3.09 5.81
C GLY A 125 -4.88 -3.53 6.95
N GLU A 126 -5.11 -2.63 7.89
CA GLU A 126 -6.10 -2.80 8.95
C GLU A 126 -7.50 -2.60 8.37
N GLN A 127 -8.45 -3.47 8.74
CA GLN A 127 -9.77 -3.57 8.10
C GLN A 127 -10.55 -2.23 8.13
N ALA A 128 -10.62 -1.59 9.30
CA ALA A 128 -11.39 -0.37 9.44
C ALA A 128 -10.70 0.84 8.78
N GLU A 129 -9.36 0.88 8.83
CA GLU A 129 -8.55 1.92 8.21
C GLU A 129 -8.68 1.88 6.67
N GLU A 130 -8.50 0.71 6.07
CA GLU A 130 -8.62 0.54 4.62
C GLU A 130 -10.04 0.80 4.13
N ALA A 131 -11.06 0.30 4.86
CA ALA A 131 -12.46 0.55 4.52
C ALA A 131 -12.78 2.06 4.52
N ALA A 132 -12.30 2.79 5.52
CA ALA A 132 -12.47 4.24 5.59
C ALA A 132 -11.73 5.00 4.47
N LYS A 133 -10.54 4.53 4.05
CA LYS A 133 -9.83 5.09 2.89
C LYS A 133 -10.62 4.88 1.60
N VAL A 134 -11.13 3.67 1.38
CA VAL A 134 -11.95 3.34 0.21
C VAL A 134 -13.20 4.22 0.15
N GLU A 135 -13.92 4.37 1.26
CA GLU A 135 -15.10 5.24 1.34
C GLU A 135 -14.76 6.69 1.02
N ARG A 136 -13.73 7.25 1.67
CA ARG A 136 -13.30 8.64 1.48
C ARG A 136 -12.75 8.93 0.09
N SER A 137 -12.22 7.91 -0.61
CA SER A 137 -11.74 8.06 -1.98
C SER A 137 -12.87 8.30 -2.99
N GLY A 138 -14.10 7.90 -2.68
CA GLY A 138 -15.24 7.94 -3.59
C GLY A 138 -15.17 6.92 -4.74
N LEU A 139 -14.18 6.00 -4.72
CA LEU A 139 -13.95 5.06 -5.83
C LEU A 139 -14.67 3.72 -5.67
N GLN A 140 -15.30 3.45 -4.51
CA GLN A 140 -15.90 2.15 -4.21
C GLN A 140 -16.95 1.71 -5.25
N GLY A 141 -17.68 2.64 -5.86
CA GLY A 141 -18.73 2.35 -6.85
C GLY A 141 -18.22 1.74 -8.15
N PHE A 142 -16.90 1.75 -8.41
CA PHE A 142 -16.31 1.11 -9.57
C PHE A 142 -16.00 -0.38 -9.38
N PHE A 143 -16.13 -0.90 -8.16
CA PHE A 143 -15.73 -2.26 -7.81
C PHE A 143 -16.96 -3.15 -7.50
N ASP A 144 -16.99 -4.35 -8.07
CA ASP A 144 -17.98 -5.37 -7.76
C ASP A 144 -17.76 -5.98 -6.36
N SER A 145 -16.52 -5.94 -5.85
CA SER A 145 -16.13 -6.42 -4.52
C SER A 145 -14.91 -5.68 -3.99
N ILE A 146 -14.81 -5.60 -2.66
CA ILE A 146 -13.69 -5.01 -1.94
C ILE A 146 -13.11 -6.07 -1.00
N GLU A 147 -11.84 -6.38 -1.15
CA GLU A 147 -11.10 -7.36 -0.36
C GLU A 147 -9.96 -6.65 0.38
N ILE A 148 -10.11 -6.57 1.69
CA ILE A 148 -9.09 -6.02 2.60
C ILE A 148 -8.48 -7.19 3.34
N VAL A 149 -7.14 -7.31 3.26
CA VAL A 149 -6.39 -8.43 3.83
C VAL A 149 -5.27 -7.94 4.73
N SER A 150 -4.88 -8.77 5.71
CA SER A 150 -3.75 -8.45 6.60
C SER A 150 -2.38 -8.66 5.93
N ASP A 151 -2.32 -9.51 4.90
CA ASP A 151 -1.11 -9.75 4.11
C ASP A 151 -1.46 -10.11 2.66
N LYS A 152 -0.48 -10.05 1.76
CA LYS A 152 -0.60 -10.45 0.35
C LYS A 152 0.29 -11.66 0.02
N SER A 153 0.23 -12.68 0.87
CA SER A 153 0.91 -13.96 0.64
C SER A 153 0.27 -14.75 -0.51
N ILE A 154 1.03 -15.67 -1.09
CA ILE A 154 0.54 -16.59 -2.14
C ILE A 154 -0.74 -17.31 -1.69
N ARG A 155 -0.81 -17.70 -0.40
CA ARG A 155 -2.00 -18.35 0.18
C ARG A 155 -3.24 -17.45 0.12
N VAL A 156 -3.07 -16.17 0.41
CA VAL A 156 -4.17 -15.18 0.35
C VAL A 156 -4.63 -14.99 -1.09
N TYR A 157 -3.69 -14.88 -2.04
CA TYR A 157 -4.02 -14.83 -3.46
C TYR A 157 -4.80 -16.05 -3.93
N GLN A 158 -4.39 -17.27 -3.54
CA GLN A 158 -5.12 -18.50 -3.88
C GLN A 158 -6.53 -18.50 -3.29
N GLY A 159 -6.68 -18.13 -2.02
CA GLY A 159 -8.00 -18.00 -1.39
C GLY A 159 -8.92 -17.01 -2.10
N LEU A 160 -8.36 -15.88 -2.57
CA LEU A 160 -9.10 -14.87 -3.31
C LEU A 160 -9.50 -15.36 -4.72
N ILE A 161 -8.60 -16.07 -5.41
CA ILE A 161 -8.90 -16.71 -6.69
C ILE A 161 -10.06 -17.68 -6.56
N ASP A 162 -10.04 -18.52 -5.51
CA ASP A 162 -11.08 -19.52 -5.26
C ASP A 162 -12.40 -18.86 -4.84
N LYS A 163 -12.36 -17.90 -3.91
CA LYS A 163 -13.54 -17.15 -3.43
C LYS A 163 -14.30 -16.47 -4.57
N HIS A 164 -13.56 -15.87 -5.49
CA HIS A 164 -14.16 -15.12 -6.60
C HIS A 164 -14.27 -15.92 -7.89
N HIS A 165 -13.92 -17.21 -7.88
CA HIS A 165 -13.93 -18.09 -9.05
C HIS A 165 -13.17 -17.48 -10.24
N VAL A 166 -11.96 -16.93 -9.96
CA VAL A 166 -11.15 -16.25 -10.98
C VAL A 166 -10.51 -17.28 -11.92
N VAL A 167 -10.83 -17.20 -13.19
CA VAL A 167 -10.12 -17.96 -14.23
C VAL A 167 -8.75 -17.34 -14.42
N LYS A 168 -7.67 -18.02 -13.98
CA LYS A 168 -6.31 -17.46 -13.90
C LYS A 168 -5.82 -16.81 -15.19
N THR A 169 -6.09 -17.44 -16.35
CA THR A 169 -5.71 -16.90 -17.67
C THR A 169 -6.48 -15.64 -18.08
N GLN A 170 -7.56 -15.30 -17.36
CA GLN A 170 -8.41 -14.11 -17.56
C GLN A 170 -8.38 -13.17 -16.34
N GLY A 171 -7.68 -13.57 -15.28
CA GLY A 171 -7.44 -12.76 -14.09
C GLY A 171 -6.18 -11.93 -14.26
N TRP A 172 -6.27 -10.66 -13.87
CA TRP A 172 -5.16 -9.73 -13.83
C TRP A 172 -5.08 -9.08 -12.46
N LEU A 173 -3.90 -9.00 -11.90
CA LEU A 173 -3.62 -8.07 -10.83
C LEU A 173 -3.03 -6.79 -11.43
N ILE A 174 -3.52 -5.64 -10.98
CA ILE A 174 -3.00 -4.31 -11.30
C ILE A 174 -2.47 -3.70 -10.00
N GLY A 175 -1.19 -3.35 -9.95
CA GLY A 175 -0.58 -2.85 -8.73
C GLY A 175 0.77 -2.18 -8.95
N SER A 176 1.29 -1.55 -7.88
CA SER A 176 2.52 -0.76 -7.89
C SER A 176 3.68 -1.41 -7.14
N SER A 177 3.44 -2.50 -6.40
CA SER A 177 4.45 -3.21 -5.63
C SER A 177 4.91 -4.49 -6.32
N ALA A 178 6.21 -4.57 -6.65
CA ALA A 178 6.77 -5.81 -7.17
C ALA A 178 6.66 -6.96 -6.16
N GLN A 179 6.91 -6.68 -4.88
CA GLN A 179 6.94 -7.68 -3.81
C GLN A 179 5.54 -8.19 -3.42
N TYR A 180 4.55 -7.30 -3.27
CA TYR A 180 3.25 -7.67 -2.72
C TYR A 180 2.16 -7.82 -3.76
N ASP A 181 2.33 -7.22 -4.94
CA ASP A 181 1.34 -7.26 -6.00
C ASP A 181 1.78 -8.20 -7.13
N ILE A 182 2.86 -7.87 -7.81
CA ILE A 182 3.20 -8.47 -9.11
C ILE A 182 3.74 -9.89 -8.96
N ASN A 183 4.78 -10.08 -8.14
CA ASN A 183 5.41 -11.37 -7.99
C ASN A 183 4.47 -12.45 -7.43
N PRO A 184 3.68 -12.20 -6.36
CA PRO A 184 2.71 -13.18 -5.87
C PRO A 184 1.61 -13.50 -6.88
N ALA A 185 1.12 -12.51 -7.63
CA ALA A 185 0.13 -12.73 -8.67
C ALA A 185 0.65 -13.69 -9.77
N LEU A 186 1.84 -13.40 -10.30
CA LEU A 186 2.47 -14.24 -11.32
C LEU A 186 2.76 -15.66 -10.81
N GLN A 187 3.18 -15.80 -9.55
CA GLN A 187 3.43 -17.11 -8.92
C GLN A 187 2.15 -17.95 -8.75
N THR A 188 1.00 -17.31 -8.56
CA THR A 188 -0.30 -18.03 -8.49
C THR A 188 -0.89 -18.32 -9.86
N GLY A 189 -0.26 -17.86 -10.94
CA GLY A 189 -0.71 -18.05 -12.32
C GLY A 189 -1.68 -16.99 -12.81
N LEU A 190 -1.93 -15.93 -12.08
CA LEU A 190 -2.59 -14.72 -12.56
C LEU A 190 -1.65 -13.95 -13.50
N ASN A 191 -2.23 -13.16 -14.40
CA ASN A 191 -1.48 -12.13 -15.11
C ASN A 191 -1.30 -10.92 -14.18
N ALA A 192 -0.29 -10.09 -14.45
CA ALA A 192 -0.02 -8.90 -13.68
C ALA A 192 0.25 -7.68 -14.57
N ALA A 193 -0.31 -6.54 -14.19
CA ALA A 193 -0.02 -5.24 -14.78
C ALA A 193 0.68 -4.38 -13.72
N PHE A 194 1.96 -4.12 -13.93
CA PHE A 194 2.78 -3.30 -13.05
C PHE A 194 2.64 -1.84 -13.46
N VAL A 195 2.18 -1.02 -12.52
CA VAL A 195 2.08 0.44 -12.64
C VAL A 195 3.06 1.03 -11.62
N PRO A 196 4.33 1.27 -11.96
CA PRO A 196 5.33 1.71 -11.00
C PRO A 196 4.97 3.08 -10.44
N HIS A 197 5.12 3.24 -9.12
CA HIS A 197 4.97 4.50 -8.42
C HIS A 197 6.34 5.10 -8.09
N ALA A 198 6.45 6.43 -8.17
CA ALA A 198 7.73 7.13 -7.98
C ALA A 198 8.29 6.97 -6.56
N LEU A 199 7.41 6.88 -5.56
CA LEU A 199 7.75 6.70 -4.15
C LEU A 199 7.32 5.30 -3.68
N THR A 200 8.03 4.27 -4.13
CA THR A 200 7.79 2.92 -3.60
C THR A 200 8.53 2.75 -2.28
N TRP A 201 7.83 2.28 -1.27
CA TRP A 201 8.43 1.98 0.03
C TRP A 201 9.60 1.00 -0.13
N SER A 202 10.74 1.28 0.52
CA SER A 202 11.97 0.49 0.35
C SER A 202 11.79 -1.00 0.67
N LYS A 203 10.85 -1.34 1.55
CA LYS A 203 10.49 -2.73 1.88
C LYS A 203 9.62 -3.40 0.80
N GLU A 204 9.13 -2.67 -0.18
CA GLU A 204 8.32 -3.17 -1.31
C GLU A 204 9.13 -3.28 -2.60
N ASN A 205 10.38 -2.79 -2.57
CA ASN A 205 11.32 -2.93 -3.67
C ASN A 205 11.82 -4.38 -3.75
N ALA A 206 11.40 -5.05 -4.81
CA ALA A 206 11.89 -6.38 -5.18
C ALA A 206 12.11 -6.41 -6.69
N GLU A 207 12.96 -7.30 -7.14
CA GLU A 207 13.09 -7.58 -8.57
C GLU A 207 11.79 -8.23 -9.08
N LEU A 208 11.38 -7.84 -10.29
CA LEU A 208 10.26 -8.48 -10.97
C LEU A 208 10.64 -9.91 -11.32
N GLN A 209 9.85 -10.85 -10.84
CA GLN A 209 10.06 -12.29 -11.06
C GLN A 209 9.19 -12.76 -12.24
N SER A 210 9.71 -13.75 -12.97
CA SER A 210 8.90 -14.48 -13.94
C SER A 210 7.95 -15.44 -13.22
N GLY A 211 6.79 -15.68 -13.82
CA GLY A 211 5.79 -16.63 -13.32
C GLY A 211 5.01 -17.26 -14.48
N ALA A 212 3.94 -17.97 -14.16
CA ALA A 212 3.11 -18.64 -15.16
C ALA A 212 2.18 -17.65 -15.94
N GLY A 213 1.92 -16.47 -15.33
CA GLY A 213 1.09 -15.42 -15.94
C GLY A 213 1.90 -14.48 -16.84
N LYS A 214 1.16 -13.63 -17.57
CA LYS A 214 1.75 -12.57 -18.39
C LYS A 214 2.06 -11.36 -17.53
N LEU A 215 3.20 -10.70 -17.78
CA LEU A 215 3.55 -9.41 -17.18
C LEU A 215 3.36 -8.30 -18.22
N LEU A 216 2.61 -7.28 -17.83
CA LEU A 216 2.47 -6.01 -18.52
C LEU A 216 3.11 -4.92 -17.64
N ILE A 217 3.86 -4.00 -18.20
CA ILE A 217 4.38 -2.82 -17.53
C ILE A 217 3.82 -1.59 -18.23
N VAL A 218 3.17 -0.72 -17.47
CA VAL A 218 2.61 0.54 -17.99
C VAL A 218 3.14 1.71 -17.17
N SER A 219 3.34 2.84 -17.80
CA SER A 219 3.93 4.03 -17.16
C SER A 219 2.95 4.78 -16.24
N SER A 220 1.65 4.51 -16.35
CA SER A 220 0.61 5.15 -15.54
C SER A 220 -0.67 4.30 -15.52
N PHE A 221 -1.54 4.54 -14.53
CA PHE A 221 -2.84 3.88 -14.46
C PHE A 221 -3.70 4.14 -15.72
N ARG A 222 -3.61 5.35 -16.29
CA ARG A 222 -4.29 5.73 -17.54
C ARG A 222 -3.89 4.83 -18.72
N GLY A 223 -2.62 4.42 -18.79
CA GLY A 223 -2.11 3.53 -19.86
C GLY A 223 -2.75 2.16 -19.91
N LEU A 224 -3.44 1.72 -18.84
CA LEU A 224 -4.19 0.46 -18.83
C LEU A 224 -5.30 0.43 -19.91
N ARG A 225 -5.86 1.58 -20.30
CA ARG A 225 -6.92 1.68 -21.31
C ARG A 225 -6.49 1.22 -22.70
N ASP A 226 -5.21 1.17 -22.98
CA ASP A 226 -4.67 0.71 -24.25
C ASP A 226 -4.55 -0.82 -24.32
N HIS A 227 -4.76 -1.50 -23.18
CA HIS A 227 -4.55 -2.95 -23.02
C HIS A 227 -5.81 -3.72 -22.62
N PHE A 228 -6.79 -3.03 -22.02
CA PHE A 228 -8.01 -3.62 -21.46
C PHE A 228 -9.31 -3.11 -22.05
#